data_4a04c0d4c924dd980db09d6a9055bf40
#
_entry.id   4a04c0d4c924dd980db09d6a9055bf40
#
_cell.length_a   1.000
_cell.length_b   1.000
_cell.length_c   1.000
_cell.angle_alpha   90.00
_cell.angle_beta   90.00
_cell.angle_gamma   90.00
#
_symmetry.space_group_name_H-M   'P 1'
#
loop_
_entity.id
_entity.type
_entity.pdbx_description
1 polymer ?
#
loop_
_entity_poly.entity_id
_entity_poly.type
_entity_poly.pdbx_seq_one_letter_code
_entity_poly.pdbx_strand_id
1 'polypeptide(L)'
;AASDVYKRQDLSRNCHDVQVEFYKEAQYYSHVIHLVSRVSGELNPKANPIKAFIDTFPAGTLSGAPKVKAMQLISEYEPHSRGAYGGCIGFIGLNGTLNQAITIRTFVSRNNELWFQAGGGIVAKSNEEYELQEVNNKLGALKKAIILAEQM
;
A
#
# COMPACT_ATOMS: atom_id res chain seq x y z
N ALA A 1 -2.37 -10.62 -7.98
CA ALA A 1 -1.83 -11.05 -9.27
C ALA A 1 -1.21 -9.89 -10.06
N ALA A 2 -1.82 -8.71 -10.11
CA ALA A 2 -1.28 -7.57 -10.85
C ALA A 2 -0.15 -6.82 -10.11
N SER A 3 -0.11 -6.92 -8.78
CA SER A 3 0.81 -6.18 -7.91
C SER A 3 2.30 -6.36 -8.30
N ASP A 4 2.69 -7.56 -8.68
CA ASP A 4 4.11 -7.87 -8.98
C ASP A 4 4.55 -7.28 -10.32
N VAL A 5 3.64 -7.29 -11.30
CA VAL A 5 3.89 -6.69 -12.62
C VAL A 5 4.14 -5.19 -12.47
N TYR A 6 3.32 -4.50 -11.66
CA TYR A 6 3.50 -3.06 -11.41
C TYR A 6 4.77 -2.74 -10.64
N LYS A 7 5.12 -3.55 -9.62
CA LYS A 7 6.39 -3.38 -8.90
C LYS A 7 7.59 -3.45 -9.84
N ARG A 8 7.62 -4.42 -10.75
CA ARG A 8 8.68 -4.54 -11.76
C ARG A 8 8.71 -3.34 -12.70
N GLN A 9 7.56 -2.92 -13.22
CA GLN A 9 7.45 -1.77 -14.12
C GLN A 9 7.88 -0.47 -13.44
N ASP A 10 7.48 -0.25 -12.20
CA ASP A 10 7.84 0.96 -11.46
C ASP A 10 9.35 1.01 -11.18
N LEU A 11 9.97 -0.11 -10.77
CA LEU A 11 11.41 -0.18 -10.54
C LEU A 11 12.21 -0.02 -11.84
N SER A 12 11.78 -0.61 -12.95
CA SER A 12 12.51 -0.57 -14.22
C SER A 12 12.67 0.83 -14.82
N ARG A 13 11.95 1.83 -14.30
CA ARG A 13 12.12 3.24 -14.71
C ARG A 13 13.43 3.85 -14.25
N ASN A 14 13.92 3.44 -13.08
CA ASN A 14 15.09 4.02 -12.42
C ASN A 14 16.16 3.00 -12.06
N CYS A 15 15.89 1.71 -12.24
CA CYS A 15 16.78 0.61 -11.89
C CYS A 15 17.08 -0.26 -13.10
N HIS A 16 18.22 -0.93 -13.07
CA HIS A 16 18.57 -2.03 -13.95
C HIS A 16 18.60 -3.35 -13.15
N ASP A 17 18.80 -4.46 -13.83
CA ASP A 17 18.84 -5.81 -13.23
C ASP A 17 17.67 -6.12 -12.28
N VAL A 18 16.46 -5.73 -12.71
CA VAL A 18 15.25 -5.91 -11.92
C VAL A 18 14.86 -7.38 -11.87
N GLN A 19 14.87 -7.94 -10.66
CA GLN A 19 14.60 -9.36 -10.39
C GLN A 19 13.45 -9.54 -9.40
N VAL A 20 12.72 -10.65 -9.56
CA VAL A 20 11.76 -11.11 -8.55
C VAL A 20 12.46 -12.13 -7.67
N GLU A 21 12.80 -11.73 -6.45
CA GLU A 21 13.51 -12.60 -5.50
C GLU A 21 12.61 -13.74 -5.00
N PHE A 22 11.35 -13.41 -4.69
CA PHE A 22 10.32 -14.40 -4.40
C PHE A 22 8.94 -13.89 -4.86
N TYR A 23 8.06 -14.85 -5.15
CA TYR A 23 6.78 -14.58 -5.78
C TYR A 23 5.63 -15.27 -5.05
N LYS A 24 4.70 -14.46 -4.53
CA LYS A 24 3.47 -14.93 -3.87
C LYS A 24 3.71 -15.96 -2.76
N GLU A 25 4.72 -15.76 -1.95
CA GLU A 25 4.94 -16.60 -0.77
C GLU A 25 3.90 -16.28 0.29
N ALA A 26 3.28 -17.32 0.83
CA ALA A 26 2.33 -17.18 1.92
C ALA A 26 3.09 -16.91 3.24
N GLN A 27 2.88 -15.74 3.81
CA GLN A 27 3.41 -15.38 5.13
C GLN A 27 2.27 -15.38 6.15
N TYR A 28 2.48 -16.12 7.23
CA TYR A 28 1.52 -16.30 8.31
C TYR A 28 1.83 -15.33 9.44
N TYR A 29 0.85 -14.50 9.77
CA TYR A 29 0.87 -13.60 10.93
C TYR A 29 -0.22 -14.00 11.90
N SER A 30 -0.18 -13.50 13.12
CA SER A 30 -1.13 -13.88 14.20
C SER A 30 -2.61 -13.75 13.83
N HIS A 31 -2.94 -12.86 12.89
CA HIS A 31 -4.34 -12.54 12.55
C HIS A 31 -4.63 -12.54 11.06
N VAL A 32 -3.62 -12.70 10.19
CA VAL A 32 -3.78 -12.62 8.74
C VAL A 32 -2.74 -13.47 8.01
N ILE A 33 -3.10 -13.93 6.84
CA ILE A 33 -2.18 -14.56 5.88
C ILE A 33 -1.98 -13.59 4.73
N HIS A 34 -0.73 -13.29 4.42
CA HIS A 34 -0.38 -12.43 3.29
C HIS A 34 0.34 -13.20 2.19
N LEU A 35 -0.01 -12.90 0.97
CA LEU A 35 0.80 -13.25 -0.19
C LEU A 35 1.81 -12.12 -0.42
N VAL A 36 3.08 -12.41 -0.22
CA VAL A 36 4.17 -11.44 -0.33
C VAL A 36 5.02 -11.76 -1.55
N SER A 37 5.41 -10.73 -2.27
CA SER A 37 6.39 -10.81 -3.35
C SER A 37 7.44 -9.74 -3.14
N ARG A 38 8.69 -10.07 -3.45
CA ARG A 38 9.81 -9.14 -3.38
C ARG A 38 10.43 -8.95 -4.74
N VAL A 39 10.61 -7.70 -5.10
CA VAL A 39 11.29 -7.29 -6.32
C VAL A 39 12.45 -6.38 -5.94
N SER A 40 13.62 -6.66 -6.44
CA SER A 40 14.84 -5.87 -6.27
C SER A 40 15.34 -5.36 -7.61
N GLY A 41 16.23 -4.39 -7.59
CA GLY A 41 16.92 -3.86 -8.75
C GLY A 41 18.02 -2.90 -8.30
N GLU A 42 19.04 -2.74 -9.12
CA GLU A 42 20.12 -1.81 -8.88
C GLU A 42 19.75 -0.42 -9.41
N LEU A 43 19.87 0.59 -8.55
CA LEU A 43 19.58 1.96 -8.93
C LEU A 43 20.59 2.43 -9.99
N ASN A 44 20.11 3.02 -11.07
CA ASN A 44 20.96 3.58 -12.10
C ASN A 44 21.91 4.64 -11.50
N PRO A 45 23.19 4.67 -11.84
CA PRO A 45 24.19 5.55 -11.19
C PRO A 45 23.86 7.05 -11.24
N LYS A 46 23.05 7.47 -12.20
CA LYS A 46 22.59 8.86 -12.36
C LYS A 46 21.21 9.12 -11.79
N ALA A 47 20.52 8.10 -11.29
CA ALA A 47 19.19 8.26 -10.74
C ALA A 47 19.23 8.86 -9.34
N ASN A 48 18.31 9.76 -9.05
CA ASN A 48 18.11 10.28 -7.71
C ASN A 48 17.25 9.29 -6.92
N PRO A 49 17.69 8.78 -5.74
CA PRO A 49 16.94 7.81 -4.95
C PRO A 49 15.56 8.29 -4.54
N ILE A 50 15.41 9.57 -4.20
CA ILE A 50 14.13 10.17 -3.82
C ILE A 50 13.18 10.18 -5.02
N LYS A 51 13.69 10.58 -6.19
CA LYS A 51 12.88 10.54 -7.41
C LYS A 51 12.48 9.11 -7.78
N ALA A 52 13.40 8.17 -7.67
CA ALA A 52 13.11 6.74 -7.90
C ALA A 52 11.98 6.25 -6.98
N PHE A 53 12.01 6.61 -5.70
CA PHE A 53 10.94 6.32 -4.76
C PHE A 53 9.61 6.97 -5.19
N ILE A 54 9.60 8.26 -5.53
CA ILE A 54 8.40 8.98 -5.98
C ILE A 54 7.79 8.32 -7.23
N ASP A 55 8.60 7.85 -8.16
CA ASP A 55 8.15 7.18 -9.38
C ASP A 55 7.50 5.80 -9.10
N THR A 56 7.81 5.17 -7.96
CA THR A 56 7.13 3.93 -7.52
C THR A 56 5.83 4.20 -6.77
N PHE A 57 5.62 5.41 -6.28
CA PHE A 57 4.48 5.82 -5.45
C PHE A 57 3.34 6.43 -6.31
N PRO A 58 2.06 6.31 -5.90
CA PRO A 58 1.53 5.44 -4.86
C PRO A 58 1.57 3.96 -5.27
N ALA A 59 1.55 3.06 -4.26
CA ALA A 59 1.52 1.63 -4.53
C ALA A 59 0.27 1.23 -5.30
N GLY A 60 0.43 0.42 -6.35
CA GLY A 60 -0.67 -0.02 -7.22
C GLY A 60 -1.79 -0.77 -6.49
N THR A 61 -1.47 -1.42 -5.36
CA THR A 61 -2.46 -2.06 -4.48
C THR A 61 -3.44 -1.09 -3.82
N LEU A 62 -3.08 0.20 -3.74
CA LEU A 62 -3.92 1.25 -3.18
C LEU A 62 -4.55 2.16 -4.22
N SER A 63 -3.84 2.40 -5.31
CA SER A 63 -4.37 3.23 -6.40
C SER A 63 -5.21 2.43 -7.39
N GLY A 64 -4.87 1.17 -7.61
CA GLY A 64 -5.41 0.41 -8.74
C GLY A 64 -4.60 0.58 -10.02
N ALA A 65 -5.08 0.00 -11.11
CA ALA A 65 -4.40 -0.01 -12.40
C ALA A 65 -5.38 0.09 -13.58
N PRO A 66 -5.03 0.84 -14.64
CA PRO A 66 -3.84 1.68 -14.83
C PRO A 66 -3.78 2.83 -13.81
N LYS A 67 -2.60 3.08 -13.23
CA LYS A 67 -2.43 3.95 -12.04
C LYS A 67 -3.06 5.34 -12.20
N VAL A 68 -2.77 6.03 -13.29
CA VAL A 68 -3.27 7.39 -13.53
C VAL A 68 -4.80 7.42 -13.61
N LYS A 69 -5.39 6.50 -14.39
CA LYS A 69 -6.86 6.44 -14.54
C LYS A 69 -7.54 6.06 -13.23
N ALA A 70 -6.97 5.11 -12.49
CA ALA A 70 -7.47 4.71 -11.18
C ALA A 70 -7.47 5.88 -10.19
N MET A 71 -6.39 6.68 -10.16
CA MET A 71 -6.31 7.87 -9.30
C MET A 71 -7.34 8.95 -9.69
N GLN A 72 -7.61 9.13 -10.99
CA GLN A 72 -8.67 10.03 -11.45
C GLN A 72 -10.04 9.58 -10.94
N LEU A 73 -10.34 8.27 -11.05
CA LEU A 73 -11.61 7.71 -10.57
C LEU A 73 -11.73 7.82 -9.05
N ILE A 74 -10.67 7.57 -8.29
CA ILE A 74 -10.63 7.78 -6.85
C ILE A 74 -11.00 9.22 -6.50
N SER A 75 -10.39 10.19 -7.19
CA SER A 75 -10.68 11.62 -6.98
C SER A 75 -12.11 12.03 -7.34
N GLU A 76 -12.72 11.31 -8.28
CA GLU A 76 -14.09 11.57 -8.74
C GLU A 76 -15.15 10.94 -7.82
N TYR A 77 -14.91 9.70 -7.35
CA TYR A 77 -15.92 8.90 -6.66
C TYR A 77 -15.78 8.87 -5.15
N GLU A 78 -14.60 9.08 -4.59
CA GLU A 78 -14.46 9.10 -3.13
C GLU A 78 -14.93 10.45 -2.57
N PRO A 79 -15.90 10.44 -1.61
CA PRO A 79 -16.48 11.67 -1.09
C PRO A 79 -15.54 12.45 -0.17
N HIS A 80 -14.47 11.80 0.31
CA HIS A 80 -13.53 12.38 1.27
C HIS A 80 -12.09 12.17 0.85
N SER A 81 -11.23 13.12 1.22
CA SER A 81 -9.78 12.94 1.07
C SER A 81 -9.28 11.78 1.92
N ARG A 82 -8.40 10.98 1.37
CA ARG A 82 -7.77 9.85 2.08
C ARG A 82 -6.83 10.29 3.20
N GLY A 83 -6.39 11.55 3.22
CA GLY A 83 -5.45 12.07 4.21
C GLY A 83 -4.17 11.25 4.26
N ALA A 84 -3.87 10.69 5.43
CA ALA A 84 -2.70 9.83 5.60
C ALA A 84 -2.87 8.42 4.99
N TYR A 85 -4.11 7.96 4.80
CA TYR A 85 -4.37 6.62 4.25
C TYR A 85 -3.85 6.50 2.82
N GLY A 86 -3.08 5.47 2.56
CA GLY A 86 -2.46 5.25 1.25
C GLY A 86 -1.25 6.13 0.97
N GLY A 87 -0.88 7.01 1.89
CA GLY A 87 0.37 7.73 1.87
C GLY A 87 1.56 6.84 2.22
N CYS A 88 2.67 7.43 2.62
CA CYS A 88 3.84 6.72 3.10
C CYS A 88 4.37 7.30 4.40
N ILE A 89 4.98 6.44 5.20
CA ILE A 89 5.70 6.80 6.41
C ILE A 89 7.06 6.12 6.40
N GLY A 90 8.10 6.82 6.80
CA GLY A 90 9.43 6.26 6.86
C GLY A 90 10.49 7.32 7.11
N PHE A 91 11.72 6.99 6.77
CA PHE A 91 12.84 7.90 6.93
C PHE A 91 13.73 7.94 5.68
N ILE A 92 14.45 9.03 5.55
CA ILE A 92 15.51 9.24 4.58
C ILE A 92 16.75 9.60 5.37
N GLY A 93 17.77 8.74 5.32
CA GLY A 93 19.04 8.96 5.99
C GLY A 93 19.94 9.95 5.23
N LEU A 94 20.79 10.66 5.96
CA LEU A 94 21.76 11.59 5.38
C LEU A 94 22.79 10.89 4.47
N ASN A 95 22.98 9.61 4.64
CA ASN A 95 23.82 8.75 3.78
C ASN A 95 23.10 8.26 2.50
N GLY A 96 21.88 8.75 2.23
CA GLY A 96 21.06 8.35 1.08
C GLY A 96 20.25 7.08 1.28
N THR A 97 20.28 6.44 2.46
CA THR A 97 19.38 5.33 2.74
C THR A 97 17.94 5.81 2.81
N LEU A 98 17.02 4.97 2.32
CA LEU A 98 15.60 5.29 2.31
C LEU A 98 14.82 4.03 2.73
N ASN A 99 13.92 4.18 3.70
CA ASN A 99 13.00 3.12 4.09
C ASN A 99 11.62 3.70 4.29
N GLN A 100 10.66 3.21 3.53
CA GLN A 100 9.30 3.74 3.49
C GLN A 100 8.29 2.58 3.53
N ALA A 101 7.23 2.78 4.26
CA ALA A 101 6.08 1.88 4.31
C ALA A 101 4.81 2.61 3.90
N ILE A 102 3.86 1.85 3.35
CA ILE A 102 2.54 2.39 3.00
C ILE A 102 1.76 2.62 4.30
N THR A 103 1.10 3.76 4.42
CA THR A 103 0.21 4.07 5.55
C THR A 103 -1.12 3.35 5.38
N ILE A 104 -1.17 2.11 5.82
CA ILE A 104 -2.37 1.26 5.89
C ILE A 104 -2.46 0.58 7.25
N ARG A 105 -3.65 0.13 7.64
CA ARG A 105 -3.86 -0.56 8.91
C ARG A 105 -3.33 0.23 10.11
N THR A 106 -3.49 1.54 10.03
CA THR A 106 -2.90 2.51 10.95
C THR A 106 -4.00 3.43 11.44
N PHE A 107 -3.94 3.79 12.71
CA PHE A 107 -4.76 4.83 13.28
C PHE A 107 -4.12 6.20 13.07
N VAL A 108 -4.95 7.20 12.81
CA VAL A 108 -4.58 8.61 12.84
C VAL A 108 -5.34 9.26 13.99
N SER A 109 -4.62 9.72 15.01
CA SER A 109 -5.21 10.41 16.14
C SER A 109 -5.12 11.93 15.92
N ARG A 110 -6.26 12.60 15.95
CA ARG A 110 -6.35 14.05 15.81
C ARG A 110 -7.60 14.59 16.53
N ASN A 111 -7.46 15.65 17.30
CA ASN A 111 -8.56 16.31 17.99
C ASN A 111 -9.41 15.37 18.88
N ASN A 112 -8.78 14.46 19.61
CA ASN A 112 -9.42 13.41 20.42
C ASN A 112 -10.28 12.42 19.62
N GLU A 113 -10.09 12.36 18.32
CA GLU A 113 -10.73 11.39 17.45
C GLU A 113 -9.68 10.43 16.90
N LEU A 114 -10.11 9.18 16.67
CA LEU A 114 -9.27 8.13 16.12
C LEU A 114 -9.83 7.71 14.75
N TRP A 115 -9.09 8.04 13.72
CA TRP A 115 -9.47 7.76 12.33
C TRP A 115 -8.73 6.55 11.82
N PHE A 116 -9.43 5.69 11.09
CA PHE A 116 -8.83 4.57 10.38
C PHE A 116 -9.63 4.25 9.12
N GLN A 117 -8.94 3.79 8.09
CA GLN A 117 -9.52 3.57 6.78
C GLN A 117 -9.00 2.27 6.16
N ALA A 118 -9.85 1.59 5.40
CA ALA A 118 -9.49 0.49 4.53
C ALA A 118 -10.24 0.60 3.20
N GLY A 119 -9.71 -0.08 2.18
CA GLY A 119 -10.34 -0.17 0.87
C GLY A 119 -10.06 -1.51 0.21
N GLY A 120 -10.87 -1.85 -0.77
CA GLY A 120 -10.73 -3.02 -1.65
C GLY A 120 -10.36 -2.62 -3.07
N GLY A 121 -9.72 -3.52 -3.80
CA GLY A 121 -9.45 -3.34 -5.23
C GLY A 121 -10.59 -3.90 -6.06
N ILE A 122 -11.28 -3.06 -6.81
CA ILE A 122 -12.43 -3.43 -7.63
C ILE A 122 -11.95 -3.80 -9.04
N VAL A 123 -12.41 -4.92 -9.55
CA VAL A 123 -12.18 -5.39 -10.92
C VAL A 123 -13.51 -5.76 -11.58
N ALA A 124 -13.52 -5.94 -12.89
CA ALA A 124 -14.74 -6.21 -13.66
C ALA A 124 -15.58 -7.42 -13.17
N LYS A 125 -14.95 -8.37 -12.47
CA LYS A 125 -15.61 -9.56 -11.89
C LYS A 125 -15.85 -9.45 -10.38
N SER A 126 -15.59 -8.29 -9.77
CA SER A 126 -15.84 -8.10 -8.35
C SER A 126 -17.33 -8.23 -8.04
N ASN A 127 -17.61 -8.82 -6.88
CA ASN A 127 -18.94 -8.89 -6.31
C ASN A 127 -19.01 -7.92 -5.13
N GLU A 128 -20.01 -7.09 -5.07
CA GLU A 128 -20.15 -6.01 -4.09
C GLU A 128 -20.09 -6.51 -2.64
N GLU A 129 -20.78 -7.61 -2.34
CA GLU A 129 -20.83 -8.17 -0.99
C GLU A 129 -19.47 -8.71 -0.55
N TYR A 130 -18.76 -9.39 -1.44
CA TYR A 130 -17.43 -9.92 -1.16
C TYR A 130 -16.39 -8.81 -0.97
N GLU A 131 -16.44 -7.76 -1.78
CA GLU A 131 -15.54 -6.61 -1.64
C GLU A 131 -15.80 -5.86 -0.33
N LEU A 132 -17.06 -5.67 0.05
CA LEU A 132 -17.43 -5.08 1.34
C LEU A 132 -16.95 -5.95 2.51
N GLN A 133 -17.11 -7.26 2.41
CA GLN A 133 -16.61 -8.19 3.43
C GLN A 133 -15.09 -8.13 3.55
N GLU A 134 -14.37 -8.02 2.44
CA GLU A 134 -12.91 -7.86 2.45
C GLU A 134 -12.49 -6.57 3.18
N VAL A 135 -13.17 -5.46 2.92
CA VAL A 135 -12.92 -4.19 3.63
C VAL A 135 -13.17 -4.35 5.13
N ASN A 136 -14.28 -4.97 5.53
CA ASN A 136 -14.60 -5.22 6.93
C ASN A 136 -13.55 -6.11 7.61
N ASN A 137 -13.07 -7.14 6.93
CA ASN A 137 -12.00 -8.00 7.43
C ASN A 137 -10.70 -7.22 7.64
N LYS A 138 -10.33 -6.32 6.72
CA LYS A 138 -9.16 -5.44 6.85
C LYS A 138 -9.26 -4.49 8.05
N LEU A 139 -10.47 -4.04 8.40
CA LEU A 139 -10.71 -3.20 9.57
C LEU A 139 -10.80 -4.01 10.88
N GLY A 140 -11.03 -5.30 10.81
CA GLY A 140 -11.28 -6.16 11.97
C GLY A 140 -10.17 -6.13 13.02
N ALA A 141 -8.91 -6.16 12.60
CA ALA A 141 -7.77 -6.09 13.53
C ALA A 141 -7.71 -4.75 14.28
N LEU A 142 -7.99 -3.65 13.60
CA LEU A 142 -8.02 -2.31 14.20
C LEU A 142 -9.18 -2.18 15.19
N LYS A 143 -10.38 -2.64 14.81
CA LYS A 143 -11.55 -2.68 15.71
C LYS A 143 -11.27 -3.49 16.97
N LYS A 144 -10.65 -4.66 16.81
CA LYS A 144 -10.28 -5.51 17.95
C LYS A 144 -9.27 -4.85 18.88
N ALA A 145 -8.30 -4.11 18.33
CA ALA A 145 -7.31 -3.38 19.13
C ALA A 145 -7.98 -2.28 19.98
N ILE A 146 -8.98 -1.58 19.47
CA ILE A 146 -9.76 -0.59 20.25
C ILE A 146 -10.49 -1.28 21.40
N ILE A 147 -11.23 -2.37 21.11
CA ILE A 147 -11.96 -3.11 22.14
C ILE A 147 -11.05 -3.61 23.25
N LEU A 148 -9.85 -4.09 22.90
CA LEU A 148 -8.88 -4.52 23.91
C LEU A 148 -8.35 -3.33 24.73
N ALA A 149 -8.11 -2.20 24.13
CA ALA A 149 -7.66 -1.00 24.84
C ALA A 149 -8.71 -0.45 25.82
N GLU A 150 -10.00 -0.59 25.51
CA GLU A 150 -11.11 -0.19 26.39
C GLU A 150 -11.26 -1.11 27.63
N GLN A 151 -10.65 -2.29 27.60
CA GLN A 151 -10.68 -3.26 28.73
C GLN A 151 -9.47 -3.10 29.66
N MET A 152 -8.52 -2.24 29.33
CA MET A 152 -7.33 -1.97 30.14
C MET A 152 -7.55 -0.80 31.10
#